data_4570144822c6f94cc7e3111861b8b822
#
_entry.id   4570144822c6f94cc7e3111861b8b822
#
_cell.length_a   1.000
_cell.length_b   1.000
_cell.length_c   1.000
_cell.angle_alpha   90.00
_cell.angle_beta   90.00
_cell.angle_gamma   90.00
#
_symmetry.space_group_name_H-M   'P 1'
#
loop_
_entity.id
_entity.type
_entity.pdbx_description
1 polymer ?
#
loop_
_entity_poly.entity_id
_entity_poly.type
_entity_poly.pdbx_seq_one_letter_code
_entity_poly.pdbx_strand_id
1 'polypeptide(L)'
;MVEVTSEDKDFPVEAAFVSGDTRGWRAAVPGSQTIRLIFDQPQTLRCISLVFEENETGRTQEFVLRWSPDGGNTLKEIVRQQWNFSPPGAIREVEEYQVDLSNVTVLELLIKPNIGGGLARASLKNLRLS
;
A
#
# COMPACT_ATOMS: atom_id res chain seq x y z
N MET A 1 7.82 -1.64 -13.21
CA MET A 1 6.39 -1.85 -13.57
C MET A 1 5.56 -1.92 -12.31
N VAL A 2 4.39 -1.35 -12.34
CA VAL A 2 3.43 -1.43 -11.22
C VAL A 2 2.19 -2.17 -11.69
N GLU A 3 1.77 -3.17 -10.91
CA GLU A 3 0.52 -3.85 -11.13
C GLU A 3 -0.42 -3.53 -9.97
N VAL A 4 -1.70 -3.32 -10.26
CA VAL A 4 -2.73 -3.05 -9.26
C VAL A 4 -4.00 -3.80 -9.63
N THR A 5 -4.72 -4.31 -8.63
CA THR A 5 -5.94 -5.10 -8.88
C THR A 5 -7.08 -4.25 -9.40
N SER A 6 -7.17 -3.00 -9.00
CA SER A 6 -8.11 -2.02 -9.58
C SER A 6 -7.65 -0.61 -9.26
N GLU A 7 -8.12 0.36 -10.05
CA GLU A 7 -7.92 1.78 -9.74
C GLU A 7 -9.07 2.61 -10.26
N ASP A 8 -9.46 3.61 -9.46
CA ASP A 8 -10.39 4.64 -9.88
C ASP A 8 -9.64 5.55 -10.87
N LYS A 9 -10.28 5.91 -11.99
CA LYS A 9 -9.65 6.72 -13.05
C LYS A 9 -9.13 8.07 -12.55
N ASP A 10 -9.74 8.62 -11.49
CA ASP A 10 -9.34 9.90 -10.92
C ASP A 10 -8.25 9.75 -9.86
N PHE A 11 -7.94 8.52 -9.44
CA PHE A 11 -6.96 8.20 -8.42
C PHE A 11 -6.07 7.04 -8.88
N PRO A 12 -5.26 7.25 -9.94
CA PRO A 12 -4.42 6.17 -10.48
C PRO A 12 -3.30 5.79 -9.52
N VAL A 13 -2.83 4.55 -9.63
CA VAL A 13 -1.81 4.04 -8.71
C VAL A 13 -0.52 4.86 -8.77
N GLU A 14 -0.17 5.39 -9.94
CA GLU A 14 1.02 6.21 -10.11
C GLU A 14 1.02 7.45 -9.22
N ALA A 15 -0.16 7.98 -8.90
CA ALA A 15 -0.29 9.15 -8.04
C ALA A 15 0.22 8.89 -6.61
N ALA A 16 0.26 7.64 -6.16
CA ALA A 16 0.79 7.29 -4.85
C ALA A 16 2.33 7.29 -4.81
N PHE A 17 2.99 7.31 -5.97
CA PHE A 17 4.45 7.24 -6.07
C PHE A 17 5.10 8.55 -6.48
N VAL A 18 4.31 9.55 -6.88
CA VAL A 18 4.82 10.83 -7.35
C VAL A 18 4.86 11.82 -6.18
N SER A 19 6.06 12.37 -5.93
CA SER A 19 6.24 13.40 -4.92
C SER A 19 5.44 14.65 -5.31
N GLY A 20 4.63 15.17 -4.38
CA GLY A 20 3.81 16.36 -4.60
C GLY A 20 2.44 16.09 -5.20
N ASP A 21 2.14 14.88 -5.65
CA ASP A 21 0.78 14.52 -6.04
C ASP A 21 -0.03 14.28 -4.76
N THR A 22 -1.14 15.00 -4.63
CA THR A 22 -1.98 14.93 -3.43
C THR A 22 -3.15 14.00 -3.56
N ARG A 23 -3.37 13.40 -4.75
CA ARG A 23 -4.52 12.52 -4.99
C ARG A 23 -4.34 11.15 -4.33
N GLY A 24 -3.17 10.54 -4.51
CA GLY A 24 -2.95 9.15 -4.13
C GLY A 24 -3.72 8.19 -5.03
N TRP A 25 -3.73 6.93 -4.64
CA TRP A 25 -4.45 5.86 -5.32
C TRP A 25 -5.71 5.49 -4.55
N ARG A 26 -6.76 5.14 -5.29
CA ARG A 26 -7.99 4.55 -4.74
C ARG A 26 -8.44 3.40 -5.62
N ALA A 27 -8.91 2.32 -5.01
CA ALA A 27 -9.48 1.20 -5.73
C ALA A 27 -10.78 1.58 -6.44
N ALA A 28 -11.05 0.92 -7.56
CA ALA A 28 -12.30 1.12 -8.30
C ALA A 28 -13.48 0.40 -7.64
N VAL A 29 -13.21 -0.62 -6.84
CA VAL A 29 -14.24 -1.49 -6.22
C VAL A 29 -13.91 -1.71 -4.75
N PRO A 30 -14.93 -2.06 -3.92
CA PRO A 30 -14.69 -2.42 -2.52
C PRO A 30 -13.87 -3.69 -2.37
N GLY A 31 -13.38 -3.92 -1.16
CA GLY A 31 -12.69 -5.15 -0.79
C GLY A 31 -11.18 -5.06 -0.89
N SER A 32 -10.54 -6.20 -0.66
CA SER A 32 -9.08 -6.30 -0.63
C SER A 32 -8.47 -6.04 -2.00
N GLN A 33 -7.35 -5.30 -1.99
CA GLN A 33 -6.64 -4.92 -3.21
C GLN A 33 -5.14 -5.16 -3.03
N THR A 34 -4.46 -5.42 -4.14
CA THR A 34 -3.02 -5.64 -4.14
C THR A 34 -2.34 -4.65 -5.08
N ILE A 35 -1.26 -4.04 -4.60
CA ILE A 35 -0.35 -3.25 -5.42
C ILE A 35 0.98 -4.00 -5.43
N ARG A 36 1.52 -4.24 -6.63
CA ARG A 36 2.78 -4.97 -6.78
C ARG A 36 3.75 -4.14 -7.60
N LEU A 37 4.93 -3.86 -7.01
CA LEU A 37 6.03 -3.21 -7.69
C LEU A 37 6.98 -4.28 -8.19
N ILE A 38 7.22 -4.30 -9.50
CA ILE A 38 8.13 -5.23 -10.16
C ILE A 38 9.31 -4.42 -10.69
N PHE A 39 10.49 -4.69 -10.15
CA PHE A 39 11.70 -3.95 -10.48
C PHE A 39 12.43 -4.61 -11.66
N ASP A 40 12.90 -3.79 -12.60
CA ASP A 40 13.68 -4.27 -13.76
C ASP A 40 15.03 -4.83 -13.31
N GLN A 41 15.59 -4.26 -12.25
CA GLN A 41 16.84 -4.71 -11.64
C GLN A 41 16.61 -4.93 -10.16
N PRO A 42 17.25 -5.95 -9.55
CA PRO A 42 17.14 -6.15 -8.11
C PRO A 42 17.54 -4.91 -7.32
N GLN A 43 16.78 -4.60 -6.29
CA GLN A 43 16.97 -3.40 -5.46
C GLN A 43 17.38 -3.79 -4.05
N THR A 44 18.12 -2.89 -3.41
CA THR A 44 18.36 -2.94 -1.98
C THR A 44 17.46 -1.91 -1.32
N LEU A 45 16.63 -2.32 -0.37
CA LEU A 45 15.71 -1.44 0.33
C LEU A 45 16.13 -1.30 1.80
N ARG A 46 16.15 -0.06 2.29
CA ARG A 46 16.51 0.28 3.67
C ARG A 46 15.34 0.88 4.43
N CYS A 47 14.41 1.53 3.73
CA CYS A 47 13.27 2.18 4.33
C CYS A 47 12.06 2.07 3.43
N ILE A 48 10.89 1.81 4.03
CA ILE A 48 9.60 1.78 3.35
C ILE A 48 8.68 2.69 4.14
N SER A 49 8.14 3.74 3.49
CA SER A 49 7.23 4.69 4.13
C SER A 49 5.88 4.65 3.43
N LEU A 50 4.81 4.60 4.22
CA LEU A 50 3.44 4.52 3.75
C LEU A 50 2.59 5.60 4.42
N VAL A 51 1.71 6.23 3.66
CA VAL A 51 0.71 7.16 4.18
C VAL A 51 -0.66 6.76 3.66
N PHE A 52 -1.61 6.62 4.58
CA PHE A 52 -3.02 6.34 4.28
C PHE A 52 -3.87 7.44 4.88
N GLU A 53 -4.98 7.77 4.20
CA GLU A 53 -5.94 8.76 4.72
C GLU A 53 -7.37 8.25 4.56
N GLU A 54 -8.23 8.59 5.54
CA GLU A 54 -9.65 8.33 5.51
C GLU A 54 -10.39 9.47 6.22
N ASN A 55 -11.20 10.22 5.48
CA ASN A 55 -11.89 11.40 6.00
C ASN A 55 -13.37 11.19 6.28
N GLU A 56 -13.95 10.10 5.81
CA GLU A 56 -15.40 9.93 5.79
C GLU A 56 -15.92 8.78 6.63
N THR A 57 -15.33 7.61 6.52
CA THR A 57 -15.87 6.37 7.07
C THR A 57 -14.93 5.78 8.12
N GLY A 58 -15.50 5.49 9.31
CA GLY A 58 -14.77 4.72 10.33
C GLY A 58 -14.56 3.30 9.83
N ARG A 59 -13.33 2.81 9.92
CA ARG A 59 -12.99 1.45 9.50
C ARG A 59 -11.67 1.01 10.11
N THR A 60 -11.52 -0.29 10.24
CA THR A 60 -10.24 -0.88 10.66
C THR A 60 -9.57 -1.49 9.45
N GLN A 61 -8.46 -0.90 9.04
CA GLN A 61 -7.67 -1.35 7.91
C GLN A 61 -6.59 -2.32 8.36
N GLU A 62 -6.33 -3.32 7.53
CA GLU A 62 -5.13 -4.15 7.66
C GLU A 62 -4.34 -4.09 6.37
N PHE A 63 -3.02 -3.94 6.45
CA PHE A 63 -2.18 -4.13 5.29
C PHE A 63 -1.04 -5.09 5.59
N VAL A 64 -0.53 -5.71 4.54
CA VAL A 64 0.61 -6.63 4.59
C VAL A 64 1.60 -6.19 3.53
N LEU A 65 2.85 -6.00 3.93
CA LEU A 65 3.97 -5.82 3.00
C LEU A 65 4.71 -7.14 2.86
N ARG A 66 4.94 -7.55 1.61
CA ARG A 66 5.72 -8.74 1.27
C ARG A 66 6.73 -8.40 0.19
N TRP A 67 7.80 -9.16 0.12
CA TRP A 67 8.83 -8.97 -0.90
C TRP A 67 9.31 -10.30 -1.44
N SER A 68 9.96 -10.26 -2.60
CA SER A 68 10.46 -11.45 -3.27
C SER A 68 11.82 -11.20 -3.89
N PRO A 69 12.77 -12.14 -3.77
CA PRO A 69 14.04 -12.09 -4.50
C PRO A 69 13.99 -12.82 -5.84
N ASP A 70 12.87 -13.48 -6.17
CA ASP A 70 12.78 -14.42 -7.28
C ASP A 70 11.56 -14.20 -8.18
N GLY A 71 11.21 -12.94 -8.42
CA GLY A 71 10.15 -12.56 -9.34
C GLY A 71 8.74 -12.84 -8.83
N GLY A 72 8.59 -13.07 -7.53
CA GLY A 72 7.30 -13.35 -6.92
C GLY A 72 7.01 -14.82 -6.69
N ASN A 73 7.94 -15.71 -7.02
CA ASN A 73 7.77 -17.15 -6.76
C ASN A 73 7.76 -17.46 -5.26
N THR A 74 8.58 -16.73 -4.51
CA THR A 74 8.61 -16.79 -3.05
C THR A 74 8.31 -15.41 -2.51
N LEU A 75 7.27 -15.27 -1.68
CA LEU A 75 6.92 -14.02 -1.02
C LEU A 75 7.17 -14.14 0.47
N LYS A 76 7.90 -13.18 1.02
CA LYS A 76 8.24 -13.13 2.44
C LYS A 76 7.54 -11.91 3.06
N GLU A 77 6.86 -12.13 4.19
CA GLU A 77 6.19 -11.05 4.89
C GLU A 77 7.22 -10.15 5.59
N ILE A 78 7.08 -8.83 5.39
CA ILE A 78 7.87 -7.82 6.08
C ILE A 78 7.14 -7.38 7.35
N VAL A 79 5.87 -6.98 7.18
CA VAL A 79 5.05 -6.47 8.27
C VAL A 79 3.56 -6.68 7.96
N ARG A 80 2.79 -6.85 9.02
CA ARG A 80 1.32 -6.88 8.98
C ARG A 80 0.84 -5.88 10.03
N GLN A 81 0.04 -4.90 9.62
CA GLN A 81 -0.34 -3.77 10.46
C GLN A 81 -1.83 -3.50 10.36
N GLN A 82 -2.47 -3.26 11.50
CA GLN A 82 -3.86 -2.80 11.57
C GLN A 82 -3.91 -1.36 12.08
N TRP A 83 -4.93 -0.63 11.64
CA TRP A 83 -5.15 0.76 12.05
C TRP A 83 -6.64 1.08 12.05
N ASN A 84 -7.10 1.76 13.10
CA ASN A 84 -8.49 2.20 13.20
C ASN A 84 -8.59 3.65 12.73
N PHE A 85 -9.30 3.85 11.62
CA PHE A 85 -9.71 5.19 11.21
C PHE A 85 -11.02 5.54 11.90
N SER A 86 -11.08 6.73 12.49
CA SER A 86 -12.27 7.22 13.21
C SER A 86 -12.45 8.71 12.94
N PRO A 87 -12.92 9.09 11.73
CA PRO A 87 -13.14 10.49 11.39
C PRO A 87 -14.18 11.13 12.34
N PRO A 88 -14.03 12.44 12.66
CA PRO A 88 -13.00 13.35 12.17
C PRO A 88 -11.68 13.31 12.95
N GLY A 89 -11.51 12.40 13.89
CA GLY A 89 -10.31 12.29 14.72
C GLY A 89 -9.14 11.60 13.99
N ALA A 90 -9.04 10.28 14.11
CA ALA A 90 -7.94 9.51 13.48
C ALA A 90 -8.24 9.31 11.99
N ILE A 91 -7.71 10.20 11.15
CA ILE A 91 -7.95 10.20 9.69
C ILE A 91 -6.70 9.89 8.87
N ARG A 92 -5.53 9.75 9.51
CA ARG A 92 -4.28 9.56 8.81
C ARG A 92 -3.40 8.55 9.53
N GLU A 93 -2.96 7.53 8.78
CA GLU A 93 -1.98 6.54 9.24
C GLU A 93 -0.66 6.80 8.52
N VAL A 94 0.43 7.00 9.28
CA VAL A 94 1.78 7.15 8.74
C VAL A 94 2.62 6.02 9.32
N GLU A 95 3.19 5.19 8.45
CA GLU A 95 4.04 4.07 8.85
C GLU A 95 5.39 4.18 8.17
N GLU A 96 6.45 3.98 8.94
CA GLU A 96 7.81 4.00 8.42
C GLU A 96 8.54 2.79 8.96
N TYR A 97 9.07 1.96 8.06
CA TYR A 97 9.76 0.72 8.42
C TYR A 97 11.21 0.77 7.97
N GLN A 98 12.11 0.61 8.94
CA GLN A 98 13.52 0.39 8.65
C GLN A 98 13.69 -1.09 8.33
N VAL A 99 14.26 -1.36 7.17
CA VAL A 99 14.46 -2.73 6.67
C VAL A 99 15.90 -2.90 6.19
N ASP A 100 16.28 -4.13 5.94
CA ASP A 100 17.58 -4.46 5.34
C ASP A 100 17.34 -5.59 4.36
N LEU A 101 16.86 -5.22 3.16
CA LEU A 101 16.47 -6.18 2.15
C LEU A 101 17.37 -6.03 0.92
N SER A 102 17.99 -7.13 0.52
CA SER A 102 18.85 -7.20 -0.66
C SER A 102 18.19 -8.04 -1.75
N ASN A 103 18.48 -7.71 -3.01
CA ASN A 103 17.99 -8.45 -4.17
C ASN A 103 16.46 -8.49 -4.26
N VAL A 104 15.81 -7.37 -3.94
CA VAL A 104 14.35 -7.25 -4.03
C VAL A 104 13.97 -7.11 -5.50
N THR A 105 13.24 -8.08 -6.02
CA THR A 105 12.71 -8.04 -7.39
C THR A 105 11.24 -7.66 -7.42
N VAL A 106 10.50 -7.92 -6.32
CA VAL A 106 9.09 -7.58 -6.18
C VAL A 106 8.84 -7.07 -4.78
N LEU A 107 8.08 -5.98 -4.67
CA LEU A 107 7.50 -5.50 -3.41
C LEU A 107 5.99 -5.51 -3.57
N GLU A 108 5.28 -6.13 -2.64
CA GLU A 108 3.83 -6.28 -2.72
C GLU A 108 3.16 -5.69 -1.49
N LEU A 109 2.12 -4.90 -1.72
CA LEU A 109 1.27 -4.33 -0.67
C LEU A 109 -0.15 -4.86 -0.86
N LEU A 110 -0.62 -5.62 0.12
CA LEU A 110 -2.00 -6.10 0.16
C LEU A 110 -2.76 -5.27 1.19
N ILE A 111 -3.84 -4.62 0.77
CA ILE A 111 -4.65 -3.78 1.65
C ILE A 111 -6.05 -4.38 1.78
N LYS A 112 -6.44 -4.60 3.02
CA LYS A 112 -7.80 -4.95 3.39
C LYS A 112 -8.43 -3.69 3.99
N PRO A 113 -9.29 -2.97 3.26
CA PRO A 113 -9.74 -1.63 3.69
C PRO A 113 -10.55 -1.65 4.97
N ASN A 114 -11.28 -2.74 5.22
CA ASN A 114 -12.00 -2.94 6.47
C ASN A 114 -12.00 -4.43 6.80
N ILE A 115 -11.44 -4.80 7.94
CA ILE A 115 -11.38 -6.21 8.37
C ILE A 115 -12.77 -6.81 8.59
N GLY A 116 -13.78 -5.96 8.85
CA GLY A 116 -15.17 -6.38 8.99
C GLY A 116 -15.90 -6.55 7.67
N GLY A 117 -15.24 -6.27 6.53
CA GLY A 117 -15.87 -6.32 5.22
C GLY A 117 -16.62 -5.02 4.88
N GLY A 118 -17.63 -5.09 4.02
CA GLY A 118 -18.46 -3.96 3.65
C GLY A 118 -18.02 -3.30 2.35
N LEU A 119 -18.37 -2.01 2.20
CA LEU A 119 -18.24 -1.28 0.94
C LEU A 119 -17.02 -0.36 0.89
N ALA A 120 -16.16 -0.38 1.91
CA ALA A 120 -14.96 0.45 1.93
C ALA A 120 -14.03 0.10 0.78
N ARG A 121 -13.45 1.13 0.18
CA ARG A 121 -12.46 0.97 -0.90
C ARG A 121 -11.06 1.20 -0.35
N ALA A 122 -10.13 0.37 -0.77
CA ALA A 122 -8.73 0.54 -0.42
C ALA A 122 -8.17 1.82 -1.07
N SER A 123 -7.25 2.47 -0.38
CA SER A 123 -6.57 3.65 -0.89
C SER A 123 -5.16 3.72 -0.32
N LEU A 124 -4.29 4.46 -1.00
CA LEU A 124 -2.92 4.70 -0.56
C LEU A 124 -2.54 6.11 -0.97
N LYS A 125 -2.27 6.95 0.01
CA LYS A 125 -1.92 8.34 -0.27
C LYS A 125 -0.52 8.47 -0.85
N ASN A 126 0.43 7.75 -0.26
CA ASN A 126 1.82 7.84 -0.69
C ASN A 126 2.60 6.60 -0.27
N LEU A 127 3.54 6.17 -1.12
CA LEU A 127 4.51 5.14 -0.80
C LEU A 127 5.88 5.59 -1.28
N ARG A 128 6.88 5.52 -0.41
CA ARG A 128 8.26 5.88 -0.71
C ARG A 128 9.21 4.78 -0.29
N LEU A 129 10.23 4.57 -1.11
CA LEU A 129 11.28 3.58 -0.90
C LEU A 129 12.64 4.26 -0.89
N SER A 130 13.53 3.77 -0.05
CA SER A 130 14.92 4.22 -0.07
C SER A 130 15.88 3.13 0.42
#